data_4eed11bfbda0bbfd21c9b449add096cd
#
_entry.id   4eed11bfbda0bbfd21c9b449add096cd
#
_cell.length_a   1.000
_cell.length_b   1.000
_cell.length_c   1.000
_cell.angle_alpha   90.00
_cell.angle_beta   90.00
_cell.angle_gamma   90.00
#
_symmetry.space_group_name_H-M   'P 1'
#
loop_
_entity.id
_entity.type
_entity.pdbx_description
1 polymer ?
#
loop_
_entity_poly.entity_id
_entity_poly.type
_entity_poly.pdbx_seq_one_letter_code
_entity_poly.pdbx_strand_id
1 'polypeptide(L)'
;MKLCNEITLSIFVVTLGFNAGHASEKAVAMKDLPAAVQRTVQEQSKGATIRGYSKEVEDGKTVYEVQMKVNGHGKDVSMDASGVVLEVEEEVAIDSIPGAARAAIKKAAGSGQITKVEKVSGGKEIAYEAGLRKNGKRSEVKVSGDGRLLPED
;
A
#
# COMPACT_ATOMS: atom_id res chain seq x y z
N MET A 1 -44.60 38.33 -4.17
CA MET A 1 -44.53 36.87 -4.26
C MET A 1 -43.20 36.52 -4.93
N LYS A 2 -42.18 36.25 -4.12
CA LYS A 2 -40.83 35.91 -4.61
C LYS A 2 -40.63 34.41 -4.41
N LEU A 3 -40.49 33.65 -5.51
CA LEU A 3 -40.12 32.25 -5.48
C LEU A 3 -38.62 32.19 -5.20
N CYS A 4 -38.23 31.63 -4.05
CA CYS A 4 -36.89 31.16 -3.82
C CYS A 4 -36.71 29.83 -4.55
N ASN A 5 -35.83 29.82 -5.53
CA ASN A 5 -35.44 28.64 -6.27
C ASN A 5 -34.28 27.98 -5.49
N GLU A 6 -34.60 26.97 -4.73
CA GLU A 6 -33.59 26.14 -4.05
C GLU A 6 -32.92 25.22 -5.09
N ILE A 7 -31.70 25.57 -5.43
CA ILE A 7 -30.85 24.71 -6.27
C ILE A 7 -30.30 23.60 -5.38
N THR A 8 -30.98 22.46 -5.43
CA THR A 8 -30.48 21.21 -4.80
C THR A 8 -29.32 20.69 -5.64
N LEU A 9 -28.11 20.93 -5.18
CA LEU A 9 -26.90 20.36 -5.75
C LEU A 9 -26.84 18.88 -5.39
N SER A 10 -27.38 18.03 -6.26
CA SER A 10 -27.21 16.57 -6.18
C SER A 10 -25.75 16.23 -6.45
N ILE A 11 -25.01 15.92 -5.40
CA ILE A 11 -23.70 15.31 -5.51
C ILE A 11 -23.93 13.88 -6.00
N PHE A 12 -23.74 13.68 -7.29
CA PHE A 12 -23.69 12.35 -7.91
C PHE A 12 -22.36 11.70 -7.50
N VAL A 13 -22.40 10.90 -6.45
CA VAL A 13 -21.28 10.01 -6.11
C VAL A 13 -21.30 8.91 -7.16
N VAL A 14 -20.51 9.08 -8.21
CA VAL A 14 -20.19 8.00 -9.14
C VAL A 14 -19.26 7.06 -8.39
N THR A 15 -19.82 6.03 -7.79
CA THR A 15 -19.07 4.84 -7.39
C THR A 15 -18.71 4.10 -8.68
N LEU A 16 -17.63 4.50 -9.33
CA LEU A 16 -16.95 3.65 -10.30
C LEU A 16 -16.41 2.47 -9.48
N GLY A 17 -17.16 1.39 -9.48
CA GLY A 17 -16.65 0.09 -9.06
C GLY A 17 -15.58 -0.33 -10.07
N PHE A 18 -14.35 0.07 -9.84
CA PHE A 18 -13.20 -0.59 -10.44
C PHE A 18 -13.11 -1.96 -9.76
N ASN A 19 -13.67 -2.99 -10.42
CA ASN A 19 -13.19 -4.34 -10.28
C ASN A 19 -11.82 -4.39 -10.99
N ALA A 20 -10.80 -3.81 -10.39
CA ALA A 20 -9.44 -4.22 -10.66
C ALA A 20 -9.40 -5.69 -10.22
N GLY A 21 -9.29 -6.59 -11.18
CA GLY A 21 -9.09 -8.00 -10.91
C GLY A 21 -7.79 -8.11 -10.11
N HIS A 22 -7.90 -8.17 -8.80
CA HIS A 22 -6.78 -8.53 -7.94
C HIS A 22 -6.38 -9.92 -8.38
N ALA A 23 -5.26 -10.01 -9.10
CA ALA A 23 -4.61 -11.29 -9.32
C ALA A 23 -4.37 -11.87 -7.94
N SER A 24 -4.89 -13.07 -7.69
CA SER A 24 -4.84 -13.64 -6.35
C SER A 24 -3.39 -13.88 -5.96
N GLU A 25 -2.92 -13.16 -4.97
CA GLU A 25 -1.64 -13.39 -4.32
C GLU A 25 -1.55 -14.85 -3.90
N LYS A 26 -0.48 -15.53 -4.29
CA LYS A 26 -0.24 -16.93 -4.01
C LYS A 26 1.00 -17.11 -3.16
N ALA A 27 0.82 -17.67 -1.96
CA ALA A 27 1.97 -18.06 -1.13
C ALA A 27 2.87 -19.08 -1.85
N VAL A 28 4.18 -18.89 -1.72
CA VAL A 28 5.21 -19.78 -2.31
C VAL A 28 6.30 -20.08 -1.28
N ALA A 29 7.07 -21.13 -1.51
CA ALA A 29 8.24 -21.42 -0.66
C ALA A 29 9.50 -20.79 -1.26
N MET A 30 10.48 -20.46 -0.41
CA MET A 30 11.78 -19.90 -0.84
C MET A 30 12.41 -20.69 -1.99
N LYS A 31 12.37 -22.03 -1.93
CA LYS A 31 12.95 -22.93 -2.94
C LYS A 31 12.26 -22.83 -4.31
N ASP A 32 11.03 -22.33 -4.36
CA ASP A 32 10.22 -22.22 -5.58
C ASP A 32 10.36 -20.84 -6.24
N LEU A 33 11.09 -19.92 -5.60
CA LEU A 33 11.41 -18.60 -6.16
C LEU A 33 12.51 -18.73 -7.23
N PRO A 34 12.54 -17.87 -8.26
CA PRO A 34 13.66 -17.77 -9.20
C PRO A 34 14.99 -17.52 -8.46
N ALA A 35 16.08 -18.06 -8.95
CA ALA A 35 17.40 -17.93 -8.29
C ALA A 35 17.83 -16.45 -8.10
N ALA A 36 17.45 -15.56 -8.99
CA ALA A 36 17.72 -14.13 -8.86
C ALA A 36 16.93 -13.52 -7.69
N VAL A 37 15.63 -13.86 -7.60
CA VAL A 37 14.76 -13.44 -6.49
C VAL A 37 15.28 -13.96 -5.15
N GLN A 38 15.72 -15.25 -5.09
CA GLN A 38 16.30 -15.81 -3.85
C GLN A 38 17.53 -15.01 -3.38
N ARG A 39 18.40 -14.57 -4.29
CA ARG A 39 19.56 -13.73 -3.94
C ARG A 39 19.14 -12.40 -3.36
N THR A 40 18.19 -11.70 -4.03
CA THR A 40 17.68 -10.42 -3.54
C THR A 40 17.01 -10.57 -2.17
N VAL A 41 16.21 -11.63 -1.98
CA VAL A 41 15.61 -11.93 -0.67
C VAL A 41 16.68 -12.09 0.41
N GLN A 42 17.75 -12.85 0.14
CA GLN A 42 18.85 -13.04 1.10
C GLN A 42 19.56 -11.72 1.46
N GLU A 43 19.68 -10.79 0.50
CA GLU A 43 20.27 -9.47 0.74
C GLU A 43 19.33 -8.57 1.56
N GLN A 44 18.06 -8.53 1.18
CA GLN A 44 17.04 -7.66 1.81
C GLN A 44 16.64 -8.12 3.22
N SER A 45 16.76 -9.41 3.51
CA SER A 45 16.37 -10.00 4.79
C SER A 45 17.46 -10.06 5.86
N LYS A 46 18.63 -9.47 5.62
CA LYS A 46 19.72 -9.42 6.63
C LYS A 46 19.25 -8.75 7.91
N GLY A 47 19.29 -9.47 9.01
CA GLY A 47 18.82 -8.99 10.32
C GLY A 47 17.31 -8.96 10.49
N ALA A 48 16.54 -9.47 9.52
CA ALA A 48 15.09 -9.56 9.57
C ALA A 48 14.61 -10.97 9.93
N THR A 49 13.37 -11.05 10.40
CA THR A 49 12.62 -12.31 10.53
C THR A 49 11.65 -12.43 9.38
N ILE A 50 11.86 -13.38 8.47
CA ILE A 50 10.97 -13.63 7.34
C ILE A 50 9.64 -14.18 7.84
N ARG A 51 8.54 -13.68 7.28
CA ARG A 51 7.17 -14.07 7.58
C ARG A 51 6.56 -14.94 6.49
N GLY A 52 6.90 -14.69 5.26
CA GLY A 52 6.40 -15.41 4.10
C GLY A 52 6.94 -14.90 2.79
N TYR A 53 6.58 -15.62 1.74
CA TYR A 53 6.83 -15.23 0.35
C TYR A 53 5.55 -15.43 -0.42
N SER A 54 5.31 -14.54 -1.35
CA SER A 54 4.20 -14.64 -2.28
C SER A 54 4.60 -14.32 -3.71
N LYS A 55 3.70 -14.61 -4.62
CA LYS A 55 3.76 -14.14 -5.99
C LYS A 55 2.36 -13.78 -6.48
N GLU A 56 2.29 -12.80 -7.34
CA GLU A 56 1.10 -12.39 -8.06
C GLU A 56 1.42 -12.01 -9.50
N VAL A 57 0.42 -11.72 -10.29
CA VAL A 57 0.59 -11.24 -11.66
C VAL A 57 -0.02 -9.86 -11.76
N GLU A 58 0.84 -8.84 -11.92
CA GLU A 58 0.46 -7.45 -12.14
C GLU A 58 0.78 -7.07 -13.58
N ASP A 59 -0.17 -6.52 -14.31
CA ASP A 59 -0.02 -6.10 -15.71
C ASP A 59 0.66 -7.15 -16.61
N GLY A 60 0.34 -8.45 -16.38
CA GLY A 60 0.90 -9.58 -17.13
C GLY A 60 2.34 -9.95 -16.75
N LYS A 61 2.92 -9.33 -15.72
CA LYS A 61 4.24 -9.66 -15.17
C LYS A 61 4.10 -10.34 -13.82
N THR A 62 4.95 -11.33 -13.55
CA THR A 62 5.01 -11.93 -12.22
C THR A 62 5.84 -11.07 -11.28
N VAL A 63 5.23 -10.65 -10.19
CA VAL A 63 5.86 -9.96 -9.07
C VAL A 63 6.01 -10.96 -7.93
N TYR A 64 7.13 -10.91 -7.24
CA TYR A 64 7.45 -11.71 -6.06
C TYR A 64 7.59 -10.77 -4.87
N GLU A 65 7.06 -11.17 -3.73
CA GLU A 65 7.15 -10.41 -2.49
C GLU A 65 7.76 -11.25 -1.38
N VAL A 66 8.56 -10.62 -0.54
CA VAL A 66 9.00 -11.16 0.74
C VAL A 66 8.48 -10.28 1.86
N GLN A 67 7.73 -10.90 2.76
CA GLN A 67 7.19 -10.26 3.96
C GLN A 67 8.10 -10.56 5.14
N MET A 68 8.52 -9.54 5.88
CA MET A 68 9.45 -9.70 6.98
C MET A 68 9.19 -8.73 8.14
N LYS A 69 9.87 -8.96 9.24
CA LYS A 69 9.93 -8.01 10.36
C LYS A 69 11.37 -7.60 10.62
N VAL A 70 11.58 -6.29 10.75
CA VAL A 70 12.84 -5.67 11.13
C VAL A 70 12.62 -4.90 12.42
N ASN A 71 13.31 -5.26 13.50
CA ASN A 71 13.14 -4.63 14.82
C ASN A 71 11.67 -4.60 15.32
N GLY A 72 10.88 -5.61 14.93
CA GLY A 72 9.48 -5.72 15.32
C GLY A 72 8.48 -5.03 14.38
N HIS A 73 8.94 -4.21 13.43
CA HIS A 73 8.12 -3.52 12.44
C HIS A 73 8.03 -4.31 11.12
N GLY A 74 6.92 -4.19 10.42
CA GLY A 74 6.72 -4.80 9.10
C GLY A 74 7.65 -4.18 8.06
N LYS A 75 8.17 -5.03 7.17
CA LYS A 75 8.86 -4.62 5.94
C LYS A 75 8.52 -5.63 4.86
N ASP A 76 7.96 -5.15 3.76
CA ASP A 76 7.64 -5.95 2.59
C ASP A 76 8.46 -5.45 1.40
N VAL A 77 8.96 -6.37 0.59
CA VAL A 77 9.80 -6.04 -0.58
C VAL A 77 9.28 -6.80 -1.77
N SER A 78 8.82 -6.05 -2.77
CA SER A 78 8.40 -6.57 -4.06
C SER A 78 9.53 -6.53 -5.07
N MET A 79 9.59 -7.52 -5.95
CA MET A 79 10.63 -7.63 -6.96
C MET A 79 10.14 -8.40 -8.19
N ASP A 80 10.73 -8.11 -9.34
CA ASP A 80 10.47 -8.86 -10.56
C ASP A 80 11.21 -10.21 -10.59
N ALA A 81 10.95 -11.03 -11.62
CA ALA A 81 11.57 -12.34 -11.77
C ALA A 81 13.10 -12.30 -11.95
N SER A 82 13.65 -11.15 -12.33
CA SER A 82 15.11 -10.93 -12.43
C SER A 82 15.74 -10.54 -11.08
N GLY A 83 14.93 -10.36 -10.04
CA GLY A 83 15.35 -9.95 -8.70
C GLY A 83 15.56 -8.44 -8.55
N VAL A 84 15.13 -7.64 -9.51
CA VAL A 84 15.13 -6.19 -9.37
C VAL A 84 14.03 -5.77 -8.40
N VAL A 85 14.38 -5.03 -7.35
CA VAL A 85 13.42 -4.51 -6.38
C VAL A 85 12.56 -3.46 -7.06
N LEU A 86 11.25 -3.63 -6.98
CA LEU A 86 10.24 -2.73 -7.54
C LEU A 86 9.74 -1.76 -6.47
N GLU A 87 9.39 -2.30 -5.29
CA GLU A 87 8.86 -1.51 -4.18
C GLU A 87 9.35 -2.04 -2.85
N VAL A 88 9.48 -1.15 -1.89
CA VAL A 88 9.76 -1.45 -0.48
C VAL A 88 8.76 -0.70 0.37
N GLU A 89 8.02 -1.43 1.18
CA GLU A 89 7.12 -0.91 2.20
C GLU A 89 7.73 -1.11 3.57
N GLU A 90 7.77 -0.07 4.37
CA GLU A 90 8.33 -0.10 5.73
C GLU A 90 7.31 0.50 6.71
N GLU A 91 6.86 -0.30 7.67
CA GLU A 91 5.99 0.16 8.74
C GLU A 91 6.66 1.26 9.54
N VAL A 92 5.98 2.40 9.66
CA VAL A 92 6.47 3.59 10.34
C VAL A 92 5.42 4.16 11.30
N ALA A 93 5.89 4.88 12.33
CA ALA A 93 4.98 5.61 13.19
C ALA A 93 4.33 6.77 12.43
N ILE A 94 3.03 6.98 12.59
CA ILE A 94 2.31 8.08 11.93
C ILE A 94 2.89 9.45 12.26
N ASP A 95 3.51 9.60 13.42
CA ASP A 95 4.12 10.88 13.83
C ASP A 95 5.50 11.10 13.20
N SER A 96 6.10 10.08 12.57
CA SER A 96 7.40 10.17 11.88
C SER A 96 7.28 10.62 10.41
N ILE A 97 6.08 10.61 9.82
CA ILE A 97 5.87 10.99 8.43
C ILE A 97 5.63 12.50 8.27
N PRO A 98 5.80 13.07 7.06
CA PRO A 98 5.55 14.49 6.81
C PRO A 98 4.17 14.95 7.28
N GLY A 99 4.10 16.17 7.84
CA GLY A 99 2.87 16.71 8.42
C GLY A 99 1.69 16.77 7.43
N ALA A 100 1.97 17.06 6.16
CA ALA A 100 0.94 17.10 5.12
C ALA A 100 0.38 15.70 4.81
N ALA A 101 1.25 14.69 4.66
CA ALA A 101 0.84 13.30 4.48
C ALA A 101 0.01 12.80 5.67
N ARG A 102 0.48 13.06 6.90
CA ARG A 102 -0.25 12.72 8.13
C ARG A 102 -1.62 13.37 8.19
N ALA A 103 -1.74 14.65 7.82
CA ALA A 103 -3.02 15.36 7.79
C ALA A 103 -3.98 14.75 6.76
N ALA A 104 -3.49 14.39 5.58
CA ALA A 104 -4.27 13.74 4.52
C ALA A 104 -4.78 12.36 4.96
N ILE A 105 -3.92 11.53 5.57
CA ILE A 105 -4.31 10.21 6.11
C ILE A 105 -5.37 10.36 7.21
N LYS A 106 -5.18 11.28 8.17
CA LYS A 106 -6.17 11.53 9.22
C LYS A 106 -7.50 12.03 8.66
N LYS A 107 -7.47 12.86 7.62
CA LYS A 107 -8.68 13.32 6.92
C LYS A 107 -9.40 12.15 6.23
N ALA A 108 -8.68 11.27 5.55
CA ALA A 108 -9.25 10.08 4.91
C ALA A 108 -9.88 9.12 5.94
N ALA A 109 -9.21 8.90 7.07
CA ALA A 109 -9.72 8.06 8.16
C ALA A 109 -11.03 8.63 8.76
N GLY A 110 -11.16 9.96 8.85
CA GLY A 110 -12.31 10.63 9.47
C GLY A 110 -12.55 10.13 10.89
N SER A 111 -13.69 9.45 11.13
CA SER A 111 -14.01 8.80 12.41
C SER A 111 -13.52 7.34 12.49
N GLY A 112 -12.85 6.83 11.47
CA GLY A 112 -12.28 5.48 11.41
C GLY A 112 -10.97 5.39 12.19
N GLN A 113 -10.46 4.16 12.29
CA GLN A 113 -9.19 3.85 12.92
C GLN A 113 -8.11 3.70 11.84
N ILE A 114 -6.95 4.28 12.06
CA ILE A 114 -5.73 4.01 11.29
C ILE A 114 -5.08 2.77 11.93
N THR A 115 -4.93 1.69 11.17
CA THR A 115 -4.46 0.40 11.68
C THR A 115 -2.97 0.16 11.47
N LYS A 116 -2.41 0.74 10.40
CA LYS A 116 -1.00 0.64 10.01
C LYS A 116 -0.66 1.89 9.19
N VAL A 117 0.59 2.29 9.18
CA VAL A 117 1.12 3.29 8.24
C VAL A 117 2.45 2.77 7.73
N GLU A 118 2.66 2.85 6.43
CA GLU A 118 3.87 2.41 5.75
C GLU A 118 4.46 3.54 4.91
N LYS A 119 5.76 3.58 4.88
CA LYS A 119 6.51 4.37 3.90
C LYS A 119 6.77 3.48 2.70
N VAL A 120 6.34 3.90 1.54
CA VAL A 120 6.46 3.20 0.26
C VAL A 120 7.55 3.87 -0.58
N SER A 121 8.51 3.09 -1.04
CA SER A 121 9.63 3.55 -1.86
C SER A 121 9.91 2.56 -2.99
N GLY A 122 10.43 3.04 -4.11
CA GLY A 122 10.66 2.27 -5.35
C GLY A 122 9.94 2.87 -6.56
N GLY A 123 8.84 3.56 -6.34
CA GLY A 123 8.12 4.32 -7.35
C GLY A 123 8.80 5.64 -7.72
N LYS A 124 8.06 6.53 -8.42
CA LYS A 124 8.56 7.84 -8.87
C LYS A 124 8.85 8.79 -7.70
N GLU A 125 8.16 8.64 -6.59
CA GLU A 125 8.27 9.46 -5.39
C GLU A 125 8.05 8.58 -4.14
N ILE A 126 8.49 9.04 -2.98
CA ILE A 126 8.14 8.41 -1.71
C ILE A 126 6.67 8.67 -1.44
N ALA A 127 5.92 7.59 -1.20
CA ALA A 127 4.53 7.63 -0.78
C ALA A 127 4.38 7.14 0.68
N TYR A 128 3.19 7.35 1.22
CA TYR A 128 2.79 6.83 2.53
C TYR A 128 1.42 6.19 2.38
N GLU A 129 1.33 4.95 2.79
CA GLU A 129 0.10 4.19 2.75
C GLU A 129 -0.43 3.95 4.16
N ALA A 130 -1.73 4.01 4.32
CA ALA A 130 -2.36 3.74 5.61
C ALA A 130 -3.55 2.81 5.47
N GLY A 131 -3.50 1.71 6.22
CA GLY A 131 -4.64 0.84 6.44
C GLY A 131 -5.65 1.53 7.35
N LEU A 132 -6.92 1.53 6.93
CA LEU A 132 -8.03 2.16 7.63
C LEU A 132 -9.10 1.12 8.00
N ARG A 133 -9.77 1.33 9.12
CA ARG A 133 -10.94 0.52 9.52
C ARG A 133 -12.08 1.41 9.98
N LYS A 134 -13.25 1.30 9.35
CA LYS A 134 -14.45 2.05 9.72
C LYS A 134 -15.67 1.14 9.63
N ASN A 135 -16.47 1.07 10.68
CA ASN A 135 -17.69 0.23 10.74
C ASN A 135 -17.44 -1.23 10.34
N GLY A 136 -16.31 -1.81 10.75
CA GLY A 136 -15.91 -3.17 10.41
C GLY A 136 -15.33 -3.36 9.01
N LYS A 137 -15.41 -2.37 8.12
CA LYS A 137 -14.83 -2.40 6.77
C LYS A 137 -13.38 -1.93 6.82
N ARG A 138 -12.53 -2.59 6.02
CA ARG A 138 -11.15 -2.21 5.77
C ARG A 138 -11.08 -1.42 4.46
N SER A 139 -10.19 -0.47 4.39
CA SER A 139 -9.80 0.27 3.19
C SER A 139 -8.37 0.76 3.37
N GLU A 140 -7.77 1.22 2.31
CA GLU A 140 -6.43 1.79 2.32
C GLU A 140 -6.46 3.19 1.71
N VAL A 141 -5.44 3.96 1.97
CA VAL A 141 -5.23 5.28 1.36
C VAL A 141 -3.74 5.49 1.15
N LYS A 142 -3.36 5.84 -0.08
CA LYS A 142 -1.98 6.15 -0.47
C LYS A 142 -1.85 7.66 -0.71
N VAL A 143 -0.84 8.28 -0.15
CA VAL A 143 -0.60 9.73 -0.25
C VAL A 143 0.88 10.03 -0.51
N SER A 144 1.16 11.11 -1.21
CA SER A 144 2.52 11.64 -1.35
C SER A 144 2.98 12.39 -0.10
N GLY A 145 4.26 12.71 0.00
CA GLY A 145 4.81 13.46 1.13
C GLY A 145 4.18 14.85 1.35
N ASP A 146 3.65 15.47 0.29
CA ASP A 146 2.93 16.75 0.34
C ASP A 146 1.41 16.58 0.61
N GLY A 147 0.94 15.34 0.82
CA GLY A 147 -0.44 15.03 1.19
C GLY A 147 -1.41 14.91 0.03
N ARG A 148 -0.93 14.81 -1.20
CA ARG A 148 -1.75 14.51 -2.38
C ARG A 148 -2.21 13.05 -2.34
N LEU A 149 -3.48 12.77 -2.62
CA LEU A 149 -3.95 11.39 -2.80
C LEU A 149 -3.31 10.80 -4.07
N LEU A 150 -2.80 9.59 -3.93
CA LEU A 150 -2.26 8.80 -5.03
C LEU A 150 -3.23 7.64 -5.36
N PRO A 151 -3.25 7.13 -6.60
CA PRO A 151 -3.99 5.92 -6.90
C PRO A 151 -3.44 4.74 -6.08
N GLU A 152 -4.31 3.80 -5.75
CA GLU A 152 -3.92 2.47 -5.30
C GLU A 152 -3.42 1.68 -6.53
N ASP A 153 -2.36 0.91 -6.37
CA ASP A 153 -1.77 0.09 -7.43
C ASP A 153 -2.62 -1.14 -7.74
#